data_3c3119590821e9a1761a4f7ae9e68977
#
_entry.id   3c3119590821e9a1761a4f7ae9e68977
#
_cell.length_a   1.000
_cell.length_b   1.000
_cell.length_c   1.000
_cell.angle_alpha   90.00
_cell.angle_beta   90.00
_cell.angle_gamma   90.00
#
_symmetry.space_group_name_H-M   'P 1'
#
loop_
_entity.id
_entity.type
_entity.pdbx_description
1 polymer ?
#
loop_
_entity_poly.entity_id
_entity_poly.type
_entity_poly.pdbx_seq_one_letter_code
_entity_poly.pdbx_strand_id
1 'polypeptide(L)'
;IVNVTPDSFSDGGLFANRDAAVEAALAMEAQGAAIVDIGGESTRPGAGAIDADEEQSRVLPVIAAVARRSDVLISVDTYRAETARRAIAAGAHIINDIWALQHDPEMAAAIVESGAGAVLMHNGRARALEADLIEDQRVFLQRSLAIARGAGLGTDRIVLDPGFGFGKETAAVNLELAARFGELHALGRPLLAGTSRKRFIGHVTGREPGARGAGTAATSVFLRMKGAAVFRVHDVAINVDALKMVDAMLAARPQR
;
A
#
# COMPACT_ATOMS: atom_id res chain seq x y z
N ILE A 1 -2.16 4.79 -6.54
CA ILE A 1 -0.81 5.13 -6.03
C ILE A 1 -0.34 6.40 -6.70
N VAL A 2 0.04 7.41 -5.91
CA VAL A 2 0.62 8.68 -6.37
C VAL A 2 2.03 8.80 -5.80
N ASN A 3 3.05 8.62 -6.65
CA ASN A 3 4.45 8.78 -6.24
C ASN A 3 4.90 10.22 -6.54
N VAL A 4 5.27 10.96 -5.49
CA VAL A 4 5.77 12.34 -5.58
C VAL A 4 7.30 12.31 -5.52
N THR A 5 7.92 11.64 -6.51
CA THR A 5 9.37 11.55 -6.63
C THR A 5 9.85 12.33 -7.85
N PRO A 6 11.10 12.84 -7.87
CA PRO A 6 11.64 13.60 -8.99
C PRO A 6 11.47 12.89 -10.35
N ASP A 7 11.63 11.57 -10.36
CA ASP A 7 11.53 10.76 -11.59
C ASP A 7 10.09 10.51 -12.07
N SER A 8 9.09 10.78 -11.23
CA SER A 8 7.69 10.46 -11.56
C SER A 8 7.05 11.53 -12.46
N PHE A 9 7.61 12.75 -12.52
CA PHE A 9 7.05 13.90 -13.25
C PHE A 9 8.19 14.77 -13.81
N SER A 10 9.01 14.23 -14.69
CA SER A 10 10.39 14.65 -14.99
C SER A 10 10.62 16.01 -15.66
N ASP A 11 9.61 16.78 -16.07
CA ASP A 11 9.89 17.93 -16.96
C ASP A 11 9.54 19.34 -16.43
N GLY A 12 9.14 19.52 -15.16
CA GLY A 12 8.54 20.80 -14.76
C GLY A 12 9.02 21.44 -13.44
N GLY A 13 10.00 20.88 -12.73
CA GLY A 13 10.41 21.38 -11.40
C GLY A 13 9.39 21.07 -10.29
N LEU A 14 9.71 21.44 -9.03
CA LEU A 14 8.94 21.05 -7.82
C LEU A 14 7.45 21.44 -7.86
N PHE A 15 7.12 22.62 -8.38
CA PHE A 15 5.72 23.09 -8.43
C PHE A 15 4.88 22.35 -9.49
N ALA A 16 5.45 22.14 -10.67
CA ALA A 16 4.77 21.39 -11.73
C ALA A 16 4.56 19.92 -11.35
N ASN A 17 5.52 19.32 -10.64
CA ASN A 17 5.41 17.96 -10.10
C ASN A 17 4.30 17.85 -9.04
N ARG A 18 4.15 18.87 -8.17
CA ARG A 18 3.05 18.91 -7.20
C ARG A 18 1.69 18.95 -7.88
N ASP A 19 1.50 19.88 -8.81
CA ASP A 19 0.20 20.07 -9.46
C ASP A 19 -0.16 18.85 -10.31
N ALA A 20 0.81 18.24 -10.99
CA ALA A 20 0.61 16.97 -11.71
C ALA A 20 0.23 15.82 -10.76
N ALA A 21 0.82 15.74 -9.56
CA ALA A 21 0.47 14.74 -8.56
C ALA A 21 -0.96 14.93 -8.03
N VAL A 22 -1.37 16.18 -7.81
CA VAL A 22 -2.76 16.52 -7.39
C VAL A 22 -3.75 16.12 -8.48
N GLU A 23 -3.51 16.51 -9.73
CA GLU A 23 -4.40 16.14 -10.85
C GLU A 23 -4.45 14.61 -11.05
N ALA A 24 -3.32 13.92 -10.88
CA ALA A 24 -3.30 12.46 -10.94
C ALA A 24 -4.15 11.82 -9.83
N ALA A 25 -4.10 12.35 -8.60
CA ALA A 25 -4.92 11.89 -7.48
C ALA A 25 -6.42 12.05 -7.78
N LEU A 26 -6.83 13.23 -8.25
CA LEU A 26 -8.23 13.51 -8.60
C LEU A 26 -8.71 12.68 -9.82
N ALA A 27 -7.83 12.45 -10.79
CA ALA A 27 -8.15 11.56 -11.91
C ALA A 27 -8.34 10.11 -11.46
N MET A 28 -7.54 9.63 -10.49
CA MET A 28 -7.72 8.29 -9.88
C MET A 28 -9.04 8.18 -9.13
N GLU A 29 -9.44 9.20 -8.38
CA GLU A 29 -10.76 9.26 -7.74
C GLU A 29 -11.88 9.16 -8.78
N ALA A 30 -11.83 9.97 -9.84
CA ALA A 30 -12.79 9.93 -10.93
C ALA A 30 -12.87 8.56 -11.64
N GLN A 31 -11.78 7.78 -11.62
CA GLN A 31 -11.73 6.39 -12.10
C GLN A 31 -12.29 5.37 -11.07
N GLY A 32 -12.69 5.81 -9.88
CA GLY A 32 -13.30 4.98 -8.85
C GLY A 32 -12.35 4.53 -7.73
N ALA A 33 -11.21 5.20 -7.54
CA ALA A 33 -10.39 4.98 -6.35
C ALA A 33 -11.13 5.48 -5.10
N ALA A 34 -11.28 4.63 -4.10
CA ALA A 34 -11.82 5.01 -2.79
C ALA A 34 -10.74 5.63 -1.88
N ILE A 35 -9.49 5.33 -2.15
CA ILE A 35 -8.33 5.82 -1.40
C ILE A 35 -7.25 6.22 -2.41
N VAL A 36 -6.63 7.38 -2.22
CA VAL A 36 -5.39 7.75 -2.91
C VAL A 36 -4.22 7.63 -1.94
N ASP A 37 -3.17 6.90 -2.36
CA ASP A 37 -2.00 6.64 -1.52
C ASP A 37 -0.81 7.45 -2.04
N ILE A 38 -0.35 8.41 -1.22
CA ILE A 38 0.64 9.43 -1.60
C ILE A 38 1.96 9.11 -0.93
N GLY A 39 3.02 8.90 -1.72
CA GLY A 39 4.37 8.59 -1.23
C GLY A 39 5.43 9.53 -1.80
N GLY A 40 6.35 9.99 -0.95
CA GLY A 40 7.45 10.88 -1.31
C GLY A 40 8.80 10.19 -1.51
N GLU A 41 8.92 8.94 -1.05
CA GLU A 41 10.15 8.15 -1.13
C GLU A 41 9.95 6.93 -2.03
N SER A 42 10.92 6.64 -2.88
CA SER A 42 10.89 5.41 -3.67
C SER A 42 11.36 4.23 -2.84
N THR A 43 10.49 3.25 -2.62
CA THR A 43 10.82 1.99 -1.91
C THR A 43 11.41 0.92 -2.82
N ARG A 44 11.78 1.26 -4.09
CA ARG A 44 12.41 0.33 -5.03
C ARG A 44 13.81 -0.04 -4.55
N PRO A 45 14.26 -1.29 -4.76
CA PRO A 45 15.64 -1.68 -4.49
C PRO A 45 16.63 -0.74 -5.21
N GLY A 46 17.60 -0.20 -4.46
CA GLY A 46 18.62 0.72 -5.00
C GLY A 46 18.22 2.19 -5.04
N ALA A 47 17.01 2.56 -4.68
CA ALA A 47 16.66 3.96 -4.47
C ALA A 47 17.40 4.50 -3.23
N GLY A 48 17.93 5.71 -3.32
CA GLY A 48 18.50 6.41 -2.18
C GLY A 48 17.43 6.74 -1.14
N ALA A 49 17.74 6.55 0.14
CA ALA A 49 16.89 7.06 1.22
C ALA A 49 16.94 8.60 1.21
N ILE A 50 15.80 9.22 1.47
CA ILE A 50 15.70 10.67 1.67
C ILE A 50 15.49 10.97 3.15
N ASP A 51 15.78 12.19 3.58
CA ASP A 51 15.48 12.61 4.94
C ASP A 51 14.00 12.96 5.13
N ALA A 52 13.59 13.20 6.37
CA ALA A 52 12.21 13.50 6.70
C ALA A 52 11.73 14.84 6.11
N ASP A 53 12.61 15.85 6.06
CA ASP A 53 12.26 17.18 5.55
C ASP A 53 12.01 17.12 4.04
N GLU A 54 12.83 16.38 3.31
CA GLU A 54 12.65 16.16 1.87
C GLU A 54 11.35 15.37 1.60
N GLU A 55 11.08 14.28 2.33
CA GLU A 55 9.83 13.53 2.22
C GLU A 55 8.61 14.44 2.46
N GLN A 56 8.63 15.20 3.54
CA GLN A 56 7.55 16.11 3.91
C GLN A 56 7.34 17.22 2.89
N SER A 57 8.42 17.80 2.36
CA SER A 57 8.35 18.83 1.33
C SER A 57 7.65 18.35 0.06
N ARG A 58 7.73 17.05 -0.23
CA ARG A 58 7.08 16.42 -1.38
C ARG A 58 5.61 16.10 -1.08
N VAL A 59 5.31 15.42 0.04
CA VAL A 59 3.96 14.85 0.26
C VAL A 59 2.97 15.84 0.86
N LEU A 60 3.39 16.69 1.81
CA LEU A 60 2.45 17.55 2.55
C LEU A 60 1.69 18.54 1.66
N PRO A 61 2.33 19.24 0.70
CA PRO A 61 1.62 20.16 -0.19
C PRO A 61 0.60 19.45 -1.09
N VAL A 62 0.89 18.20 -1.52
CA VAL A 62 -0.02 17.38 -2.33
C VAL A 62 -1.21 16.93 -1.50
N ILE A 63 -0.98 16.38 -0.30
CA ILE A 63 -2.04 15.97 0.64
C ILE A 63 -2.99 17.14 0.91
N ALA A 64 -2.46 18.30 1.32
CA ALA A 64 -3.27 19.48 1.61
C ALA A 64 -4.04 19.99 0.38
N ALA A 65 -3.50 19.86 -0.82
CA ALA A 65 -4.18 20.29 -2.03
C ALA A 65 -5.31 19.33 -2.43
N VAL A 66 -5.10 18.01 -2.31
CA VAL A 66 -6.14 16.99 -2.56
C VAL A 66 -7.25 17.12 -1.53
N ALA A 67 -6.94 17.22 -0.23
CA ALA A 67 -7.92 17.34 0.85
C ALA A 67 -8.84 18.57 0.72
N ARG A 68 -8.39 19.65 0.07
CA ARG A 68 -9.23 20.81 -0.22
C ARG A 68 -10.16 20.66 -1.42
N ARG A 69 -9.89 19.71 -2.30
CA ARG A 69 -10.55 19.57 -3.61
C ARG A 69 -11.41 18.32 -3.73
N SER A 70 -11.31 17.41 -2.76
CA SER A 70 -11.94 16.09 -2.83
C SER A 70 -12.17 15.53 -1.43
N ASP A 71 -13.22 14.71 -1.30
CA ASP A 71 -13.54 13.92 -0.11
C ASP A 71 -12.93 12.49 -0.16
N VAL A 72 -12.09 12.18 -1.16
CA VAL A 72 -11.41 10.88 -1.25
C VAL A 72 -10.54 10.62 -0.03
N LEU A 73 -10.55 9.41 0.48
CA LEU A 73 -9.64 9.07 1.58
C LEU A 73 -8.19 9.15 1.13
N ILE A 74 -7.37 9.81 1.92
CA ILE A 74 -5.94 10.00 1.64
C ILE A 74 -5.13 9.10 2.56
N SER A 75 -4.29 8.25 1.97
CA SER A 75 -3.25 7.48 2.64
C SER A 75 -1.90 8.12 2.39
N VAL A 76 -1.02 8.15 3.39
CA VAL A 76 0.39 8.55 3.21
C VAL A 76 1.28 7.34 3.37
N ASP A 77 2.13 7.08 2.37
CA ASP A 77 3.14 6.00 2.38
C ASP A 77 4.41 6.55 3.07
N THR A 78 4.52 6.26 4.37
CA THR A 78 5.65 6.70 5.21
C THR A 78 5.87 5.74 6.38
N TYR A 79 7.13 5.61 6.78
CA TYR A 79 7.54 4.87 7.97
C TYR A 79 8.15 5.77 9.06
N ARG A 80 7.98 7.11 8.91
CA ARG A 80 8.45 8.12 9.86
C ARG A 80 7.27 8.73 10.62
N ALA A 81 7.29 8.64 11.94
CA ALA A 81 6.21 9.14 12.80
C ALA A 81 5.97 10.65 12.64
N GLU A 82 7.04 11.43 12.48
CA GLU A 82 6.93 12.88 12.28
C GLU A 82 6.22 13.22 10.97
N THR A 83 6.57 12.55 9.87
CA THR A 83 5.87 12.70 8.58
C THR A 83 4.41 12.27 8.72
N ALA A 84 4.12 11.18 9.43
CA ALA A 84 2.76 10.70 9.67
C ALA A 84 1.92 11.76 10.40
N ARG A 85 2.41 12.35 11.50
CA ARG A 85 1.71 13.41 12.26
C ARG A 85 1.41 14.61 11.37
N ARG A 86 2.39 15.10 10.60
CA ARG A 86 2.22 16.23 9.69
C ARG A 86 1.27 15.93 8.53
N ALA A 87 1.32 14.72 7.98
CA ALA A 87 0.43 14.31 6.91
C ALA A 87 -1.04 14.26 7.37
N ILE A 88 -1.31 13.73 8.57
CA ILE A 88 -2.67 13.76 9.14
C ILE A 88 -3.14 15.19 9.39
N ALA A 89 -2.28 16.05 9.94
CA ALA A 89 -2.62 17.48 10.11
C ALA A 89 -2.87 18.19 8.77
N ALA A 90 -2.28 17.71 7.67
CA ALA A 90 -2.50 18.22 6.31
C ALA A 90 -3.77 17.64 5.64
N GLY A 91 -4.44 16.64 6.24
CA GLY A 91 -5.68 16.04 5.75
C GLY A 91 -5.58 14.57 5.31
N ALA A 92 -4.50 13.85 5.62
CA ALA A 92 -4.45 12.41 5.44
C ALA A 92 -5.35 11.70 6.48
N HIS A 93 -5.80 10.49 6.16
CA HIS A 93 -6.70 9.67 6.97
C HIS A 93 -6.07 8.35 7.40
N ILE A 94 -5.10 7.87 6.63
CA ILE A 94 -4.50 6.54 6.76
C ILE A 94 -2.98 6.67 6.67
N ILE A 95 -2.28 5.94 7.53
CA ILE A 95 -0.83 5.74 7.46
C ILE A 95 -0.56 4.37 6.84
N ASN A 96 0.17 4.35 5.70
CA ASN A 96 0.64 3.12 5.09
C ASN A 96 2.12 2.93 5.46
N ASP A 97 2.36 2.10 6.49
CA ASP A 97 3.68 1.86 7.04
C ASP A 97 4.28 0.55 6.54
N ILE A 98 5.27 0.65 5.66
CA ILE A 98 5.97 -0.50 5.06
C ILE A 98 6.86 -1.28 6.04
N TRP A 99 7.02 -0.81 7.27
CA TRP A 99 7.73 -1.50 8.36
C TRP A 99 6.81 -1.94 9.49
N ALA A 100 5.52 -1.64 9.39
CA ALA A 100 4.49 -2.12 10.30
C ALA A 100 4.82 -1.84 11.77
N LEU A 101 5.10 -0.58 12.12
CA LEU A 101 5.42 -0.09 13.47
C LEU A 101 6.75 -0.60 14.05
N GLN A 102 7.58 -1.30 13.26
CA GLN A 102 8.82 -1.91 13.77
C GLN A 102 10.07 -1.10 13.44
N HIS A 103 9.96 0.01 12.71
CA HIS A 103 11.09 0.89 12.36
C HIS A 103 11.18 2.11 13.25
N ASP A 104 10.12 2.90 13.33
CA ASP A 104 10.04 4.10 14.15
C ASP A 104 9.20 3.80 15.42
N PRO A 105 9.80 3.86 16.61
CA PRO A 105 9.11 3.54 17.87
C PRO A 105 7.94 4.48 18.17
N GLU A 106 7.94 5.70 17.63
CA GLU A 106 6.89 6.70 17.83
C GLU A 106 5.71 6.53 16.86
N MET A 107 5.83 5.66 15.83
CA MET A 107 4.79 5.53 14.80
C MET A 107 3.45 5.09 15.38
N ALA A 108 3.44 4.12 16.29
CA ALA A 108 2.21 3.64 16.91
C ALA A 108 1.49 4.75 17.69
N ALA A 109 2.25 5.55 18.47
CA ALA A 109 1.72 6.69 19.19
C ALA A 109 1.15 7.75 18.24
N ALA A 110 1.87 8.08 17.16
CA ALA A 110 1.42 9.04 16.14
C ALA A 110 0.07 8.64 15.51
N ILE A 111 -0.12 7.36 15.22
CA ILE A 111 -1.39 6.84 14.67
C ILE A 111 -2.52 6.93 15.71
N VAL A 112 -2.26 6.56 16.95
CA VAL A 112 -3.26 6.61 18.04
C VAL A 112 -3.71 8.03 18.32
N GLU A 113 -2.76 8.95 18.51
CA GLU A 113 -3.00 10.38 18.81
C GLU A 113 -3.83 11.06 17.71
N SER A 114 -3.56 10.73 16.46
CA SER A 114 -4.27 11.30 15.31
C SER A 114 -5.63 10.67 15.02
N GLY A 115 -5.90 9.48 15.58
CA GLY A 115 -7.09 8.72 15.26
C GLY A 115 -7.11 8.10 13.86
N ALA A 116 -5.96 8.07 13.16
CA ALA A 116 -5.83 7.54 11.80
C ALA A 116 -6.05 6.03 11.72
N GLY A 117 -6.37 5.55 10.50
CA GLY A 117 -6.24 4.15 10.13
C GLY A 117 -4.79 3.78 9.81
N ALA A 118 -4.46 2.50 9.84
CA ALA A 118 -3.12 2.00 9.54
C ALA A 118 -3.14 0.82 8.57
N VAL A 119 -2.27 0.86 7.57
CA VAL A 119 -1.86 -0.31 6.80
C VAL A 119 -0.50 -0.74 7.32
N LEU A 120 -0.41 -1.97 7.84
CA LEU A 120 0.80 -2.53 8.40
C LEU A 120 1.35 -3.58 7.44
N MET A 121 2.49 -3.28 6.78
CA MET A 121 3.03 -4.15 5.76
C MET A 121 4.16 -5.04 6.29
N HIS A 122 4.08 -6.33 5.97
CA HIS A 122 5.19 -7.26 6.17
C HIS A 122 6.40 -6.88 5.32
N ASN A 123 7.56 -6.76 5.97
CA ASN A 123 8.83 -6.49 5.31
C ASN A 123 9.87 -7.55 5.67
N GLY A 124 10.32 -8.30 4.66
CA GLY A 124 11.35 -9.34 4.83
C GLY A 124 12.78 -8.84 4.69
N ARG A 125 12.98 -7.54 4.44
CA ARG A 125 14.32 -6.97 4.23
C ARG A 125 15.10 -6.86 5.52
N ALA A 126 16.44 -7.01 5.42
CA ALA A 126 17.39 -6.79 6.52
C ALA A 126 17.13 -7.61 7.79
N ARG A 127 16.53 -8.79 7.68
CA ARG A 127 16.31 -9.72 8.80
C ARG A 127 16.40 -11.19 8.36
N ALA A 128 16.53 -12.09 9.33
CA ALA A 128 16.34 -13.52 9.09
C ALA A 128 14.85 -13.82 8.85
N LEU A 129 14.57 -14.73 7.94
CA LEU A 129 13.22 -15.18 7.60
C LEU A 129 12.96 -16.55 8.23
N GLU A 130 11.70 -16.83 8.56
CA GLU A 130 11.29 -18.19 8.90
C GLU A 130 11.36 -19.11 7.67
N ALA A 131 11.46 -20.43 7.91
CA ALA A 131 11.56 -21.40 6.85
C ALA A 131 10.29 -21.50 5.99
N ASP A 132 9.10 -21.37 6.61
CA ASP A 132 7.83 -21.30 5.91
C ASP A 132 7.44 -19.83 5.67
N LEU A 133 7.08 -19.52 4.42
CA LEU A 133 6.71 -18.19 3.97
C LEU A 133 5.53 -17.59 4.73
N ILE A 134 4.51 -18.38 5.03
CA ILE A 134 3.30 -17.90 5.73
C ILE A 134 3.58 -17.75 7.23
N GLU A 135 4.37 -18.63 7.81
CA GLU A 135 4.78 -18.49 9.21
C GLU A 135 5.62 -17.22 9.40
N ASP A 136 6.52 -16.91 8.46
CA ASP A 136 7.29 -15.66 8.46
C ASP A 136 6.37 -14.42 8.46
N GLN A 137 5.31 -14.44 7.61
CA GLN A 137 4.29 -13.40 7.61
C GLN A 137 3.60 -13.28 8.98
N ARG A 138 3.20 -14.41 9.54
CA ARG A 138 2.44 -14.46 10.79
C ARG A 138 3.26 -13.94 11.97
N VAL A 139 4.48 -14.41 12.14
CA VAL A 139 5.39 -13.99 13.23
C VAL A 139 5.62 -12.48 13.15
N PHE A 140 5.95 -11.96 11.96
CA PHE A 140 6.21 -10.54 11.78
C PHE A 140 4.97 -9.67 12.07
N LEU A 141 3.82 -10.00 11.46
CA LEU A 141 2.60 -9.21 11.60
C LEU A 141 1.97 -9.35 13.00
N GLN A 142 2.09 -10.50 13.65
CA GLN A 142 1.67 -10.65 15.07
C GLN A 142 2.47 -9.75 16.00
N ARG A 143 3.78 -9.59 15.77
CA ARG A 143 4.60 -8.62 16.50
C ARG A 143 4.10 -7.20 16.30
N SER A 144 3.78 -6.80 15.06
CA SER A 144 3.20 -5.49 14.76
C SER A 144 1.85 -5.28 15.44
N LEU A 145 0.98 -6.29 15.42
CA LEU A 145 -0.30 -6.25 16.13
C LEU A 145 -0.14 -6.16 17.65
N ALA A 146 0.93 -6.75 18.21
CA ALA A 146 1.25 -6.62 19.65
C ALA A 146 1.69 -5.18 19.98
N ILE A 147 2.53 -4.56 19.14
CA ILE A 147 2.94 -3.15 19.26
C ILE A 147 1.70 -2.24 19.18
N ALA A 148 0.87 -2.43 18.16
CA ALA A 148 -0.37 -1.66 17.97
C ALA A 148 -1.28 -1.73 19.21
N ARG A 149 -1.48 -2.93 19.73
CA ARG A 149 -2.30 -3.17 20.94
C ARG A 149 -1.68 -2.49 22.17
N GLY A 150 -0.36 -2.62 22.36
CA GLY A 150 0.36 -1.99 23.47
C GLY A 150 0.25 -0.45 23.45
N ALA A 151 0.18 0.16 22.28
CA ALA A 151 -0.03 1.58 22.11
C ALA A 151 -1.52 2.02 22.20
N GLY A 152 -2.48 1.07 22.26
CA GLY A 152 -3.90 1.38 22.30
C GLY A 152 -4.55 1.61 20.92
N LEU A 153 -3.89 1.21 19.83
CA LEU A 153 -4.47 1.27 18.49
C LEU A 153 -5.58 0.22 18.34
N GLY A 154 -6.80 0.67 18.06
CA GLY A 154 -7.96 -0.20 17.84
C GLY A 154 -7.76 -1.11 16.63
N THR A 155 -8.10 -2.38 16.79
CA THR A 155 -7.90 -3.39 15.74
C THR A 155 -8.81 -3.18 14.53
N ASP A 156 -9.90 -2.46 14.68
CA ASP A 156 -10.84 -2.03 13.65
C ASP A 156 -10.25 -0.98 12.67
N ARG A 157 -9.12 -0.38 13.05
CA ARG A 157 -8.39 0.61 12.24
C ARG A 157 -7.19 0.02 11.51
N ILE A 158 -6.98 -1.30 11.52
CA ILE A 158 -5.79 -1.95 10.97
C ILE A 158 -6.16 -2.81 9.76
N VAL A 159 -5.43 -2.60 8.67
CA VAL A 159 -5.34 -3.49 7.51
C VAL A 159 -3.92 -4.05 7.43
N LEU A 160 -3.77 -5.33 7.09
CA LEU A 160 -2.46 -5.96 6.93
C LEU A 160 -2.13 -6.13 5.45
N ASP A 161 -0.88 -5.84 5.08
CA ASP A 161 -0.33 -6.08 3.75
C ASP A 161 0.79 -7.13 3.84
N PRO A 162 0.71 -8.26 3.13
CA PRO A 162 1.78 -9.26 3.11
C PRO A 162 3.05 -8.80 2.38
N GLY A 163 3.07 -7.61 1.78
CA GLY A 163 4.26 -6.99 1.22
C GLY A 163 4.87 -7.77 0.06
N PHE A 164 4.11 -8.03 -1.01
CA PHE A 164 4.65 -8.62 -2.23
C PHE A 164 5.91 -7.88 -2.69
N GLY A 165 6.99 -8.59 -2.99
CA GLY A 165 8.26 -8.02 -3.46
C GLY A 165 9.18 -7.43 -2.39
N PHE A 166 8.74 -7.30 -1.13
CA PHE A 166 9.55 -6.79 -0.03
C PHE A 166 10.26 -7.95 0.70
N GLY A 167 11.55 -8.16 0.42
CA GLY A 167 12.29 -9.33 0.87
C GLY A 167 11.87 -10.65 0.23
N LYS A 168 11.09 -10.58 -0.85
CA LYS A 168 10.60 -11.71 -1.66
C LYS A 168 11.11 -11.53 -3.08
N GLU A 169 12.39 -11.85 -3.29
CA GLU A 169 13.12 -11.44 -4.48
C GLU A 169 12.75 -12.25 -5.74
N THR A 170 12.27 -13.48 -5.60
CA THR A 170 11.96 -14.36 -6.75
C THR A 170 10.47 -14.30 -7.13
N ALA A 171 10.18 -14.62 -8.37
CA ALA A 171 8.80 -14.76 -8.83
C ALA A 171 8.10 -15.92 -8.09
N ALA A 172 8.80 -17.04 -7.89
CA ALA A 172 8.26 -18.23 -7.23
C ALA A 172 7.71 -17.91 -5.84
N VAL A 173 8.47 -17.19 -5.00
CA VAL A 173 8.04 -16.81 -3.64
C VAL A 173 6.81 -15.90 -3.66
N ASN A 174 6.73 -14.95 -4.62
CA ASN A 174 5.55 -14.09 -4.73
C ASN A 174 4.32 -14.84 -5.25
N LEU A 175 4.50 -15.81 -6.14
CA LEU A 175 3.42 -16.66 -6.62
C LEU A 175 2.94 -17.62 -5.52
N GLU A 176 3.84 -18.17 -4.72
CA GLU A 176 3.50 -18.97 -3.54
C GLU A 176 2.69 -18.14 -2.53
N LEU A 177 3.15 -16.92 -2.22
CA LEU A 177 2.42 -15.99 -1.35
C LEU A 177 1.00 -15.72 -1.88
N ALA A 178 0.86 -15.51 -3.19
CA ALA A 178 -0.46 -15.32 -3.79
C ALA A 178 -1.34 -16.57 -3.66
N ALA A 179 -0.78 -17.75 -3.91
CA ALA A 179 -1.52 -19.01 -3.80
C ALA A 179 -2.00 -19.29 -2.36
N ARG A 180 -1.15 -18.98 -1.37
CA ARG A 180 -1.38 -19.20 0.06
C ARG A 180 -1.95 -18.00 0.80
N PHE A 181 -2.29 -16.91 0.09
CA PHE A 181 -2.76 -15.63 0.67
C PHE A 181 -3.91 -15.81 1.69
N GLY A 182 -4.84 -16.73 1.40
CA GLY A 182 -5.98 -17.01 2.28
C GLY A 182 -5.60 -17.49 3.68
N GLU A 183 -4.42 -18.10 3.89
CA GLU A 183 -3.94 -18.55 5.19
C GLU A 183 -3.68 -17.38 6.15
N LEU A 184 -3.45 -16.18 5.63
CA LEU A 184 -3.21 -14.95 6.42
C LEU A 184 -4.49 -14.42 7.09
N HIS A 185 -5.69 -14.87 6.70
CA HIS A 185 -6.93 -14.52 7.40
C HIS A 185 -6.95 -14.97 8.86
N ALA A 186 -6.10 -15.96 9.24
CA ALA A 186 -5.91 -16.35 10.63
C ALA A 186 -5.41 -15.19 11.53
N LEU A 187 -4.84 -14.12 10.95
CA LEU A 187 -4.48 -12.90 11.68
C LEU A 187 -5.70 -12.03 12.07
N GLY A 188 -6.90 -12.35 11.56
CA GLY A 188 -8.16 -11.72 11.93
C GLY A 188 -8.32 -10.27 11.51
N ARG A 189 -7.55 -9.81 10.53
CA ARG A 189 -7.62 -8.45 9.99
C ARG A 189 -7.90 -8.47 8.49
N PRO A 190 -8.52 -7.40 7.92
CA PRO A 190 -8.60 -7.24 6.47
C PRO A 190 -7.21 -7.26 5.84
N LEU A 191 -7.10 -7.81 4.63
CA LEU A 191 -5.83 -7.92 3.92
C LEU A 191 -5.82 -6.99 2.70
N LEU A 192 -4.68 -6.32 2.50
CA LEU A 192 -4.36 -5.52 1.33
C LEU A 192 -3.50 -6.32 0.35
N ALA A 193 -3.77 -6.16 -0.94
CA ALA A 193 -3.00 -6.72 -2.03
C ALA A 193 -2.29 -5.63 -2.84
N GLY A 194 -0.96 -5.56 -2.72
CA GLY A 194 -0.11 -4.59 -3.42
C GLY A 194 0.79 -5.25 -4.48
N THR A 195 0.22 -5.80 -5.56
CA THR A 195 0.95 -6.51 -6.62
C THR A 195 1.29 -5.65 -7.83
N SER A 196 0.74 -4.43 -7.91
CA SER A 196 0.72 -3.60 -9.11
C SER A 196 2.10 -3.35 -9.71
N ARG A 197 2.26 -3.74 -10.98
CA ARG A 197 3.46 -3.58 -11.81
C ARG A 197 4.74 -4.24 -11.25
N LYS A 198 4.61 -5.11 -10.23
CA LYS A 198 5.76 -5.74 -9.57
C LYS A 198 6.54 -6.69 -10.49
N ARG A 199 7.82 -6.92 -10.16
CA ARG A 199 8.77 -7.67 -11.01
C ARG A 199 8.31 -9.09 -11.33
N PHE A 200 7.66 -9.78 -10.39
CA PHE A 200 7.20 -11.15 -10.60
C PHE A 200 6.15 -11.24 -11.72
N ILE A 201 5.28 -10.21 -11.90
CA ILE A 201 4.34 -10.14 -13.02
C ILE A 201 5.12 -10.04 -14.35
N GLY A 202 6.15 -9.18 -14.39
CA GLY A 202 7.02 -9.07 -15.57
C GLY A 202 7.76 -10.35 -15.88
N HIS A 203 8.23 -11.09 -14.85
CA HIS A 203 8.89 -12.38 -15.01
C HIS A 203 7.96 -13.42 -15.66
N VAL A 204 6.70 -13.48 -15.25
CA VAL A 204 5.71 -14.43 -15.80
C VAL A 204 5.25 -14.04 -17.20
N THR A 205 5.02 -12.73 -17.42
CA THR A 205 4.37 -12.24 -18.66
C THR A 205 5.36 -11.78 -19.73
N GLY A 206 6.63 -11.63 -19.40
CA GLY A 206 7.64 -11.02 -20.28
C GLY A 206 7.43 -9.51 -20.50
N ARG A 207 6.59 -8.82 -19.69
CA ARG A 207 6.22 -7.42 -19.93
C ARG A 207 7.03 -6.45 -19.09
N GLU A 208 7.36 -5.31 -19.70
CA GLU A 208 7.94 -4.15 -19.01
C GLU A 208 6.96 -3.52 -18.01
N PRO A 209 7.43 -2.78 -17.00
CA PRO A 209 6.59 -2.24 -15.92
C PRO A 209 5.33 -1.50 -16.38
N GLY A 210 5.43 -0.66 -17.42
CA GLY A 210 4.30 0.09 -17.96
C GLY A 210 3.24 -0.78 -18.66
N ALA A 211 3.63 -1.98 -19.12
CA ALA A 211 2.76 -2.92 -19.83
C ALA A 211 2.18 -4.05 -18.95
N ARG A 212 2.33 -3.97 -17.62
CA ARG A 212 1.88 -5.00 -16.67
C ARG A 212 0.44 -4.83 -16.16
N GLY A 213 -0.36 -3.97 -16.80
CA GLY A 213 -1.74 -3.68 -16.37
C GLY A 213 -2.62 -4.93 -16.32
N ALA A 214 -2.69 -5.72 -17.40
CA ALA A 214 -3.45 -6.95 -17.45
C ALA A 214 -3.01 -7.99 -16.42
N GLY A 215 -1.68 -8.18 -16.24
CA GLY A 215 -1.14 -9.07 -15.21
C GLY A 215 -1.47 -8.59 -13.79
N THR A 216 -1.47 -7.28 -13.55
CA THR A 216 -1.92 -6.69 -12.28
C THR A 216 -3.40 -6.99 -12.03
N ALA A 217 -4.27 -6.75 -13.01
CA ALA A 217 -5.70 -7.03 -12.88
C ALA A 217 -5.97 -8.53 -12.62
N ALA A 218 -5.26 -9.43 -13.31
CA ALA A 218 -5.37 -10.86 -13.07
C ALA A 218 -4.98 -11.24 -11.62
N THR A 219 -3.88 -10.66 -11.08
CA THR A 219 -3.53 -10.88 -9.67
C THR A 219 -4.53 -10.27 -8.71
N SER A 220 -5.12 -9.12 -9.02
CA SER A 220 -6.18 -8.50 -8.21
C SER A 220 -7.41 -9.39 -8.14
N VAL A 221 -7.90 -9.91 -9.27
CA VAL A 221 -9.03 -10.87 -9.31
C VAL A 221 -8.72 -12.12 -8.51
N PHE A 222 -7.56 -12.73 -8.70
CA PHE A 222 -7.16 -13.93 -7.97
C PHE A 222 -7.11 -13.69 -6.46
N LEU A 223 -6.51 -12.58 -6.02
CA LEU A 223 -6.40 -12.24 -4.60
C LEU A 223 -7.76 -11.82 -4.00
N ARG A 224 -8.66 -11.21 -4.79
CA ARG A 224 -10.04 -10.98 -4.36
C ARG A 224 -10.77 -12.29 -4.06
N MET A 225 -10.60 -13.29 -4.90
CA MET A 225 -11.15 -14.63 -4.67
C MET A 225 -10.54 -15.32 -3.44
N LYS A 226 -9.32 -14.92 -3.04
CA LYS A 226 -8.65 -15.35 -1.80
C LYS A 226 -8.98 -14.46 -0.59
N GLY A 227 -9.89 -13.48 -0.73
CA GLY A 227 -10.39 -12.65 0.35
C GLY A 227 -9.65 -11.33 0.59
N ALA A 228 -8.83 -10.87 -0.35
CA ALA A 228 -8.28 -9.52 -0.25
C ALA A 228 -9.41 -8.47 -0.22
N ALA A 229 -9.29 -7.49 0.67
CA ALA A 229 -10.27 -6.44 0.90
C ALA A 229 -9.86 -5.10 0.28
N VAL A 230 -8.56 -4.81 0.20
CA VAL A 230 -8.00 -3.55 -0.31
C VAL A 230 -6.98 -3.86 -1.40
N PHE A 231 -6.98 -3.07 -2.47
CA PHE A 231 -6.08 -3.23 -3.62
C PHE A 231 -5.31 -1.95 -3.86
N ARG A 232 -3.98 -2.02 -3.76
CA ARG A 232 -3.08 -0.89 -3.98
C ARG A 232 -2.51 -0.97 -5.39
N VAL A 233 -3.00 -0.10 -6.30
CA VAL A 233 -2.74 -0.19 -7.74
C VAL A 233 -2.34 1.15 -8.36
N HIS A 234 -1.63 1.12 -9.50
CA HIS A 234 -1.32 2.31 -10.29
C HIS A 234 -2.40 2.60 -11.34
N ASP A 235 -2.99 1.55 -11.93
CA ASP A 235 -4.03 1.66 -12.96
C ASP A 235 -5.38 1.37 -12.31
N VAL A 236 -6.09 2.43 -11.96
CA VAL A 236 -7.33 2.33 -11.19
C VAL A 236 -8.45 1.75 -12.06
N ALA A 237 -8.66 2.29 -13.27
CA ALA A 237 -9.81 1.92 -14.11
C ALA A 237 -9.86 0.42 -14.41
N ILE A 238 -8.74 -0.17 -14.89
CA ILE A 238 -8.66 -1.61 -15.20
C ILE A 238 -8.94 -2.45 -13.95
N ASN A 239 -8.42 -2.05 -12.78
CA ASN A 239 -8.60 -2.84 -11.56
C ASN A 239 -10.00 -2.68 -10.99
N VAL A 240 -10.62 -1.50 -11.06
CA VAL A 240 -12.02 -1.28 -10.66
C VAL A 240 -12.95 -2.16 -11.50
N ASP A 241 -12.79 -2.19 -12.82
CA ASP A 241 -13.62 -3.01 -13.69
C ASP A 241 -13.42 -4.51 -13.41
N ALA A 242 -12.16 -4.95 -13.25
CA ALA A 242 -11.84 -6.34 -12.94
C ALA A 242 -12.43 -6.79 -11.58
N LEU A 243 -12.35 -5.92 -10.56
CA LEU A 243 -12.89 -6.19 -9.24
C LEU A 243 -14.42 -6.18 -9.22
N LYS A 244 -15.06 -5.23 -9.91
CA LYS A 244 -16.53 -5.24 -10.08
C LYS A 244 -17.02 -6.54 -10.73
N MET A 245 -16.30 -7.03 -11.76
CA MET A 245 -16.65 -8.27 -12.43
C MET A 245 -16.52 -9.49 -11.52
N VAL A 246 -15.41 -9.62 -10.78
CA VAL A 246 -15.26 -10.76 -9.86
C VAL A 246 -16.26 -10.71 -8.71
N ASP A 247 -16.58 -9.53 -8.17
CA ASP A 247 -17.56 -9.37 -7.11
C ASP A 247 -18.96 -9.76 -7.60
N ALA A 248 -19.37 -9.36 -8.81
CA ALA A 248 -20.62 -9.77 -9.42
C ALA A 248 -20.68 -11.30 -9.60
N MET A 249 -19.58 -11.93 -10.07
CA MET A 249 -19.52 -13.40 -10.20
C MET A 249 -19.58 -14.12 -8.85
N LEU A 250 -18.96 -13.56 -7.82
CA LEU A 250 -19.02 -14.13 -6.46
C LEU A 250 -20.42 -14.02 -5.87
N ALA A 251 -21.11 -12.90 -6.08
CA ALA A 251 -22.50 -12.69 -5.64
C ALA A 251 -23.51 -13.59 -6.38
N ALA A 252 -23.24 -13.97 -7.62
CA ALA A 252 -24.11 -14.84 -8.41
C ALA A 252 -24.01 -16.33 -8.06
N ARG A 253 -23.08 -16.74 -7.14
CA ARG A 253 -23.01 -18.14 -6.69
C ARG A 253 -24.26 -18.53 -5.92
N PRO A 254 -24.89 -19.70 -6.20
CA PRO A 254 -26.00 -20.19 -5.40
C PRO A 254 -25.59 -20.28 -3.92
N GLN A 255 -26.40 -19.75 -3.03
CA GLN A 255 -26.24 -20.01 -1.59
C GLN A 255 -26.50 -21.50 -1.38
N ARG A 256 -25.50 -22.27 -1.02
CA ARG A 256 -25.61 -23.69 -0.66
C ARG A 256 -25.92 -23.82 0.82
#